data_6fb974ef8c7d56e078e99840afedce5a
#
_entry.id   6fb974ef8c7d56e078e99840afedce5a
#
_cell.length_a   1.000
_cell.length_b   1.000
_cell.length_c   1.000
_cell.angle_alpha   90.00
_cell.angle_beta   90.00
_cell.angle_gamma   90.00
#
_symmetry.space_group_name_H-M   'P 1'
#
loop_
_entity.id
_entity.type
_entity.pdbx_description
1 polymer ?
#
loop_
_entity_poly.entity_id
_entity_poly.type
_entity_poly.pdbx_seq_one_letter_code
_entity_poly.pdbx_strand_id
1 'polypeptide(L)'
;MKALLPLLVLAAACSSTASDPSGQNLATAASRDVVVPGIETWLADLPSSMRGARVGLITNHTGIDRERTPDIDLIADHPDLDLVALMAPEHGIRGNIPPGVKVSDEVDEKTGVPIYSLYLAEDRGPTPEMLKDVDVIVYDLQEVGGRTWTYVSTMALAMQAAAKKGIPFVVLDRPNPIGGEIVEGALLDPAFASFVGMYPIPARHGMTVGELARLFNERHGIGAELVVAPASGWRRSQWFDETGLPWVNPSPNLRSIEALTHYPGSVYFEGTNLSEGRGTERPFEQIGAPWLDAAAVVEEMNAMRLPGIRFEAVRLTVEDSARKFPGETFPGIRYVITDRQTYRPVRTSLLLIDAIYKRHREQFAWSGSLDRLAGTDRVRLAIEAGELAPLLDEWDREAAAFVEARAPMLLYE
;
A
#
# COMPACT_ATOMS: atom_id res chain seq x y z
N MET A 1 56.87 3.15 -75.36
CA MET A 1 57.90 2.11 -75.25
C MET A 1 57.70 1.30 -74.01
N LYS A 2 57.60 0.00 -74.16
CA LYS A 2 57.46 -1.08 -73.22
C LYS A 2 56.12 -1.16 -72.48
N ALA A 3 55.26 -2.00 -73.04
CA ALA A 3 54.07 -2.64 -72.38
C ALA A 3 54.52 -3.69 -71.36
N LEU A 4 53.78 -3.86 -70.32
CA LEU A 4 53.74 -5.06 -69.46
C LEU A 4 52.28 -5.44 -69.17
N LEU A 5 51.92 -6.64 -69.59
CA LEU A 5 50.67 -7.33 -69.38
C LEU A 5 50.55 -7.75 -67.93
N PRO A 6 49.33 -7.78 -67.33
CA PRO A 6 49.11 -8.38 -66.00
C PRO A 6 48.79 -9.88 -66.16
N LEU A 7 49.37 -10.64 -65.25
CA LEU A 7 49.16 -12.07 -65.01
C LEU A 7 47.86 -12.32 -64.23
N LEU A 8 47.00 -13.14 -64.87
CA LEU A 8 45.75 -13.59 -64.19
C LEU A 8 46.09 -14.78 -63.28
N VAL A 9 45.87 -14.66 -62.01
CA VAL A 9 45.91 -15.77 -61.04
C VAL A 9 44.48 -16.15 -60.67
N LEU A 10 44.05 -17.35 -61.06
CA LEU A 10 42.83 -17.99 -60.62
C LEU A 10 43.04 -18.49 -59.15
N ALA A 11 42.32 -17.99 -58.22
CA ALA A 11 42.22 -18.57 -56.88
C ALA A 11 40.91 -19.31 -56.77
N ALA A 12 40.97 -20.61 -56.55
CA ALA A 12 39.83 -21.46 -56.26
C ALA A 12 39.32 -21.18 -54.80
N ALA A 13 38.08 -20.78 -54.69
CA ALA A 13 37.43 -20.61 -53.41
C ALA A 13 36.88 -21.97 -52.86
N CYS A 14 37.50 -22.51 -51.84
CA CYS A 14 36.87 -23.55 -51.00
C CYS A 14 35.90 -22.88 -50.05
N SER A 15 34.59 -23.10 -50.21
CA SER A 15 33.56 -22.74 -49.26
C SER A 15 33.55 -23.75 -48.12
N SER A 16 34.10 -23.36 -46.98
CA SER A 16 33.85 -24.02 -45.71
C SER A 16 32.63 -23.40 -45.04
N THR A 17 31.52 -24.12 -44.96
CA THR A 17 30.36 -23.79 -44.13
C THR A 17 30.74 -23.96 -42.68
N ALA A 18 31.04 -22.85 -41.99
CA ALA A 18 31.09 -22.81 -40.54
C ALA A 18 29.66 -22.71 -40.03
N SER A 19 29.19 -23.76 -39.40
CA SER A 19 27.95 -23.74 -38.58
C SER A 19 28.20 -22.88 -37.35
N ASP A 20 27.49 -21.77 -37.24
CA ASP A 20 27.45 -20.88 -36.07
C ASP A 20 26.59 -21.54 -34.97
N PRO A 21 27.13 -21.87 -33.77
CA PRO A 21 26.35 -22.46 -32.67
C PRO A 21 25.82 -21.39 -31.69
N SER A 22 25.36 -20.25 -32.19
CA SER A 22 24.65 -19.26 -31.34
C SER A 22 23.16 -19.25 -31.66
N GLY A 23 22.52 -20.41 -31.49
CA GLY A 23 21.10 -20.48 -31.25
C GLY A 23 20.80 -19.89 -29.87
N GLN A 24 20.86 -18.57 -29.74
CA GLN A 24 20.22 -17.90 -28.62
C GLN A 24 18.71 -18.15 -28.75
N ASN A 25 18.21 -19.12 -27.96
CA ASN A 25 16.82 -19.15 -27.60
C ASN A 25 16.46 -17.79 -26.99
N LEU A 26 15.97 -16.90 -27.83
CA LEU A 26 15.09 -15.83 -27.40
C LEU A 26 13.86 -16.55 -26.85
N ALA A 27 13.92 -16.92 -25.57
CA ALA A 27 12.71 -17.18 -24.81
C ALA A 27 11.83 -15.96 -25.07
N THR A 28 10.78 -16.17 -25.85
CA THR A 28 9.68 -15.24 -25.99
C THR A 28 9.28 -14.88 -24.58
N ALA A 29 9.58 -13.65 -24.13
CA ALA A 29 8.99 -13.09 -22.95
C ALA A 29 7.48 -13.22 -23.18
N ALA A 30 6.85 -14.15 -22.47
CA ALA A 30 5.40 -14.24 -22.45
C ALA A 30 4.91 -12.82 -22.19
N SER A 31 4.08 -12.28 -23.08
CA SER A 31 3.41 -11.01 -22.84
C SER A 31 2.78 -11.14 -21.46
N ARG A 32 3.32 -10.45 -20.46
CA ARG A 32 2.69 -10.38 -19.16
C ARG A 32 1.38 -9.68 -19.43
N ASP A 33 0.27 -10.39 -19.27
CA ASP A 33 -1.04 -9.77 -19.40
C ASP A 33 -1.08 -8.62 -18.39
N VAL A 34 -1.30 -7.42 -18.88
CA VAL A 34 -1.40 -6.23 -18.03
C VAL A 34 -2.63 -6.41 -17.16
N VAL A 35 -2.47 -6.18 -15.87
CA VAL A 35 -3.58 -6.26 -14.93
C VAL A 35 -4.63 -5.18 -15.28
N VAL A 36 -5.90 -5.55 -15.24
CA VAL A 36 -7.03 -4.64 -15.48
C VAL A 36 -7.66 -4.29 -14.13
N PRO A 37 -7.70 -3.02 -13.70
CA PRO A 37 -8.28 -2.64 -12.41
C PRO A 37 -9.81 -2.77 -12.41
N GLY A 38 -10.40 -2.86 -11.20
CA GLY A 38 -11.84 -3.07 -11.01
C GLY A 38 -12.74 -2.03 -11.68
N ILE A 39 -12.29 -0.79 -11.84
CA ILE A 39 -13.06 0.25 -12.57
C ILE A 39 -13.33 -0.17 -14.01
N GLU A 40 -12.32 -0.67 -14.72
CA GLU A 40 -12.48 -1.09 -16.11
C GLU A 40 -13.33 -2.36 -16.25
N THR A 41 -13.14 -3.34 -15.37
CA THR A 41 -13.95 -4.57 -15.39
C THR A 41 -15.40 -4.28 -15.07
N TRP A 42 -15.69 -3.37 -14.14
CA TRP A 42 -17.03 -2.99 -13.75
C TRP A 42 -17.75 -2.24 -14.85
N LEU A 43 -17.11 -1.24 -15.47
CA LEU A 43 -17.73 -0.46 -16.56
C LEU A 43 -17.93 -1.29 -17.83
N ALA A 44 -17.06 -2.26 -18.10
CA ALA A 44 -17.18 -3.17 -19.25
C ALA A 44 -18.38 -4.13 -19.13
N ASP A 45 -18.75 -4.53 -17.91
CA ASP A 45 -19.90 -5.41 -17.63
C ASP A 45 -20.74 -4.87 -16.47
N LEU A 46 -21.27 -3.64 -16.70
CA LEU A 46 -22.09 -2.96 -15.70
C LEU A 46 -23.37 -3.78 -15.42
N PRO A 47 -23.60 -4.21 -14.15
CA PRO A 47 -24.79 -4.96 -13.79
C PRO A 47 -26.07 -4.20 -14.17
N SER A 48 -27.04 -4.91 -14.73
CA SER A 48 -28.30 -4.30 -15.16
C SER A 48 -29.06 -3.58 -14.03
N SER A 49 -28.90 -4.04 -12.79
CA SER A 49 -29.44 -3.40 -11.58
C SER A 49 -28.77 -2.06 -11.22
N MET A 50 -27.61 -1.75 -11.81
CA MET A 50 -26.88 -0.50 -11.59
C MET A 50 -27.10 0.53 -12.70
N ARG A 51 -27.78 0.15 -13.80
CA ARG A 51 -28.06 1.08 -14.91
C ARG A 51 -29.02 2.17 -14.49
N GLY A 52 -28.65 3.42 -14.76
CA GLY A 52 -29.39 4.61 -14.35
C GLY A 52 -29.24 4.96 -12.86
N ALA A 53 -28.35 4.28 -12.14
CA ALA A 53 -28.14 4.56 -10.72
C ALA A 53 -27.41 5.89 -10.49
N ARG A 54 -27.85 6.60 -9.44
CA ARG A 54 -27.15 7.79 -8.91
C ARG A 54 -26.00 7.35 -8.01
N VAL A 55 -24.78 7.61 -8.48
CA VAL A 55 -23.53 7.12 -7.86
C VAL A 55 -22.98 8.14 -6.86
N GLY A 56 -22.71 7.68 -5.64
CA GLY A 56 -21.82 8.35 -4.70
C GLY A 56 -20.44 7.67 -4.74
N LEU A 57 -19.43 8.36 -5.25
CA LEU A 57 -18.09 7.79 -5.43
C LEU A 57 -17.14 8.18 -4.28
N ILE A 58 -16.58 7.18 -3.60
CA ILE A 58 -15.49 7.35 -2.64
C ILE A 58 -14.18 7.08 -3.38
N THR A 59 -13.41 8.12 -3.62
CA THR A 59 -12.18 8.04 -4.40
C THR A 59 -11.17 9.12 -4.05
N ASN A 60 -10.01 9.04 -4.66
CA ASN A 60 -9.00 10.09 -4.74
C ASN A 60 -8.17 9.95 -6.03
N HIS A 61 -7.05 10.66 -6.12
CA HIS A 61 -6.12 10.64 -7.25
C HIS A 61 -5.53 9.26 -7.60
N THR A 62 -5.72 8.23 -6.78
CA THR A 62 -5.30 6.85 -7.07
C THR A 62 -6.37 6.06 -7.83
N GLY A 63 -7.61 6.54 -7.87
CA GLY A 63 -8.72 5.98 -8.64
C GLY A 63 -8.56 6.28 -10.13
N ILE A 64 -7.78 5.48 -10.84
CA ILE A 64 -7.48 5.64 -12.27
C ILE A 64 -7.55 4.30 -13.00
N ASP A 65 -7.82 4.36 -14.31
CA ASP A 65 -7.66 3.24 -15.22
C ASP A 65 -6.19 3.02 -15.66
N ARG A 66 -5.95 2.09 -16.57
CA ARG A 66 -4.61 1.80 -17.11
C ARG A 66 -4.01 2.94 -17.92
N GLU A 67 -4.84 3.78 -18.50
CA GLU A 67 -4.48 4.96 -19.30
C GLU A 67 -4.35 6.24 -18.45
N ARG A 68 -4.49 6.13 -17.10
CA ARG A 68 -4.48 7.23 -16.14
C ARG A 68 -5.72 8.14 -16.20
N THR A 69 -6.83 7.69 -16.79
CA THR A 69 -8.09 8.43 -16.74
C THR A 69 -8.67 8.31 -15.32
N PRO A 70 -9.01 9.41 -14.66
CA PRO A 70 -9.63 9.37 -13.34
C PRO A 70 -10.99 8.62 -13.38
N ASP A 71 -11.24 7.81 -12.38
CA ASP A 71 -12.53 7.12 -12.17
C ASP A 71 -13.72 8.09 -12.11
N ILE A 72 -13.50 9.30 -11.57
CA ILE A 72 -14.49 10.39 -11.56
C ILE A 72 -14.95 10.68 -12.99
N ASP A 73 -14.01 10.82 -13.92
CA ASP A 73 -14.30 11.13 -15.32
C ASP A 73 -14.97 9.93 -16.01
N LEU A 74 -14.44 8.72 -15.79
CA LEU A 74 -14.99 7.50 -16.38
C LEU A 74 -16.46 7.26 -15.96
N ILE A 75 -16.80 7.51 -14.70
CA ILE A 75 -18.17 7.33 -14.19
C ILE A 75 -19.07 8.48 -14.66
N ALA A 76 -18.59 9.73 -14.63
CA ALA A 76 -19.37 10.90 -15.05
C ALA A 76 -19.71 10.87 -16.54
N ASP A 77 -18.80 10.35 -17.39
CA ASP A 77 -19.00 10.25 -18.84
C ASP A 77 -19.77 8.95 -19.25
N HIS A 78 -20.07 8.05 -18.29
CA HIS A 78 -20.72 6.77 -18.60
C HIS A 78 -22.23 6.96 -18.84
N PRO A 79 -22.79 6.51 -19.99
CA PRO A 79 -24.20 6.81 -20.38
C PRO A 79 -25.25 6.19 -19.45
N ASP A 80 -24.91 5.15 -18.73
CA ASP A 80 -25.83 4.41 -17.84
C ASP A 80 -25.60 4.73 -16.35
N LEU A 81 -24.82 5.74 -15.98
CA LEU A 81 -24.57 6.15 -14.60
C LEU A 81 -24.77 7.65 -14.43
N ASP A 82 -25.15 8.08 -13.23
CA ASP A 82 -25.30 9.49 -12.85
C ASP A 82 -24.44 9.76 -11.61
N LEU A 83 -23.29 10.42 -11.79
CA LEU A 83 -22.41 10.77 -10.68
C LEU A 83 -22.97 11.97 -9.91
N VAL A 84 -23.47 11.76 -8.69
CA VAL A 84 -24.16 12.79 -7.91
C VAL A 84 -23.41 13.26 -6.66
N ALA A 85 -22.41 12.50 -6.20
CA ALA A 85 -21.63 12.86 -5.03
C ALA A 85 -20.21 12.29 -5.11
N LEU A 86 -19.23 13.11 -4.74
CA LEU A 86 -17.84 12.70 -4.53
C LEU A 86 -17.55 12.74 -3.03
N MET A 87 -16.92 11.70 -2.50
CA MET A 87 -16.58 11.57 -1.10
C MET A 87 -15.07 11.35 -0.94
N ALA A 88 -14.40 12.36 -0.39
CA ALA A 88 -12.95 12.39 -0.26
C ALA A 88 -12.47 11.76 1.06
N PRO A 89 -11.58 10.75 1.02
CA PRO A 89 -10.87 10.28 2.20
C PRO A 89 -9.78 11.29 2.62
N GLU A 90 -8.88 10.86 3.50
CA GLU A 90 -7.63 11.59 3.80
C GLU A 90 -6.89 11.97 2.51
N HIS A 91 -6.26 13.12 2.47
CA HIS A 91 -5.57 13.73 1.33
C HIS A 91 -6.46 14.35 0.25
N GLY A 92 -7.80 14.24 0.34
CA GLY A 92 -8.74 14.85 -0.61
C GLY A 92 -8.79 14.16 -1.98
N ILE A 93 -9.69 14.61 -2.83
CA ILE A 93 -9.94 14.01 -4.16
C ILE A 93 -8.70 14.07 -5.08
N ARG A 94 -7.92 15.16 -5.01
CA ARG A 94 -6.75 15.35 -5.87
C ARG A 94 -5.42 14.93 -5.21
N GLY A 95 -5.46 14.39 -3.96
CA GLY A 95 -4.29 13.82 -3.27
C GLY A 95 -3.22 14.82 -2.84
N ASN A 96 -3.50 16.11 -2.88
CA ASN A 96 -2.55 17.18 -2.61
C ASN A 96 -2.68 17.81 -1.21
N ILE A 97 -3.60 17.32 -0.40
CA ILE A 97 -3.86 17.83 0.95
C ILE A 97 -2.96 17.10 1.95
N PRO A 98 -2.19 17.83 2.79
CA PRO A 98 -1.35 17.21 3.81
C PRO A 98 -2.16 16.37 4.81
N PRO A 99 -1.54 15.36 5.46
CA PRO A 99 -2.20 14.54 6.47
C PRO A 99 -2.79 15.39 7.61
N GLY A 100 -4.02 15.07 8.03
CA GLY A 100 -4.68 15.74 9.15
C GLY A 100 -5.26 17.13 8.84
N VAL A 101 -5.23 17.58 7.59
CA VAL A 101 -5.83 18.86 7.18
C VAL A 101 -7.28 18.63 6.74
N LYS A 102 -8.18 19.53 7.15
CA LYS A 102 -9.58 19.50 6.77
C LYS A 102 -9.74 19.81 5.28
N VAL A 103 -10.43 18.91 4.59
CA VAL A 103 -10.96 19.17 3.25
C VAL A 103 -12.28 19.91 3.42
N SER A 104 -12.42 21.08 2.83
CA SER A 104 -13.70 21.80 2.78
C SER A 104 -14.65 21.11 1.81
N ASP A 105 -15.95 21.25 2.03
CA ASP A 105 -16.95 20.89 1.02
C ASP A 105 -16.76 21.81 -0.20
N GLU A 106 -16.55 21.23 -1.36
CA GLU A 106 -16.23 21.90 -2.61
C GLU A 106 -17.09 21.30 -3.72
N VAL A 107 -16.96 21.83 -4.91
CA VAL A 107 -17.57 21.29 -6.12
C VAL A 107 -16.44 20.93 -7.07
N ASP A 108 -16.47 19.74 -7.65
CA ASP A 108 -15.48 19.36 -8.67
C ASP A 108 -15.67 20.25 -9.91
N GLU A 109 -14.63 20.97 -10.29
CA GLU A 109 -14.70 21.97 -11.35
C GLU A 109 -15.09 21.38 -12.73
N LYS A 110 -14.73 20.13 -12.97
CA LYS A 110 -14.98 19.47 -14.26
C LYS A 110 -16.40 18.92 -14.37
N THR A 111 -16.86 18.25 -13.32
CA THR A 111 -18.17 17.55 -13.35
C THR A 111 -19.29 18.36 -12.73
N GLY A 112 -18.99 19.38 -11.94
CA GLY A 112 -19.99 20.14 -11.17
C GLY A 112 -20.57 19.38 -9.97
N VAL A 113 -20.03 18.22 -9.64
CA VAL A 113 -20.53 17.34 -8.57
C VAL A 113 -19.99 17.80 -7.20
N PRO A 114 -20.80 17.82 -6.13
CA PRO A 114 -20.36 18.19 -4.81
C PRO A 114 -19.34 17.18 -4.25
N ILE A 115 -18.29 17.72 -3.58
CA ILE A 115 -17.26 16.95 -2.88
C ILE A 115 -17.50 17.06 -1.39
N TYR A 116 -17.60 15.94 -0.70
CA TYR A 116 -17.74 15.83 0.75
C TYR A 116 -16.48 15.24 1.36
N SER A 117 -16.01 15.79 2.49
CA SER A 117 -14.88 15.21 3.22
C SER A 117 -15.34 14.15 4.21
N LEU A 118 -14.76 12.95 4.12
CA LEU A 118 -14.99 11.86 5.09
C LEU A 118 -13.98 11.86 6.24
N TYR A 119 -12.82 12.49 6.06
CA TYR A 119 -11.69 12.30 6.98
C TYR A 119 -11.86 12.98 8.34
N LEU A 120 -12.42 14.19 8.36
CA LEU A 120 -12.62 14.98 9.57
C LEU A 120 -14.11 15.12 9.96
N ALA A 121 -15.01 14.40 9.30
CA ALA A 121 -16.37 14.25 9.77
C ALA A 121 -16.34 13.59 11.15
N GLU A 122 -17.26 13.96 12.03
CA GLU A 122 -17.37 13.41 13.39
C GLU A 122 -17.42 11.88 13.37
N ASP A 123 -18.16 11.31 12.42
CA ASP A 123 -18.34 9.88 12.23
C ASP A 123 -17.31 9.25 11.26
N ARG A 124 -16.48 10.05 10.58
CA ARG A 124 -15.48 9.61 9.57
C ARG A 124 -16.02 8.70 8.48
N GLY A 125 -17.31 8.76 8.23
CA GLY A 125 -18.04 8.00 7.20
C GLY A 125 -19.12 8.85 6.53
N PRO A 126 -19.75 8.34 5.46
CA PRO A 126 -20.84 9.05 4.79
C PRO A 126 -22.03 9.31 5.72
N THR A 127 -22.48 10.56 5.79
CA THR A 127 -23.66 10.94 6.57
C THR A 127 -24.94 10.73 5.76
N PRO A 128 -26.13 10.66 6.39
CA PRO A 128 -27.39 10.58 5.68
C PRO A 128 -27.62 11.72 4.67
N GLU A 129 -27.13 12.94 4.96
CA GLU A 129 -27.22 14.08 4.05
C GLU A 129 -26.35 13.91 2.81
N MET A 130 -25.13 13.43 2.94
CA MET A 130 -24.24 13.12 1.81
C MET A 130 -24.85 12.04 0.90
N LEU A 131 -25.62 11.14 1.47
CA LEU A 131 -26.22 10.01 0.76
C LEU A 131 -27.64 10.24 0.27
N LYS A 132 -28.29 11.40 0.53
CA LYS A 132 -29.74 11.60 0.28
C LYS A 132 -30.15 11.24 -1.13
N ASP A 133 -29.35 11.59 -2.13
CA ASP A 133 -29.59 11.39 -3.55
C ASP A 133 -28.81 10.22 -4.16
N VAL A 134 -28.14 9.40 -3.34
CA VAL A 134 -27.29 8.28 -3.76
C VAL A 134 -28.08 6.98 -3.75
N ASP A 135 -28.05 6.25 -4.87
CA ASP A 135 -28.65 4.92 -5.03
C ASP A 135 -27.62 3.79 -4.82
N VAL A 136 -26.34 4.06 -5.06
CA VAL A 136 -25.23 3.12 -4.87
C VAL A 136 -23.97 3.87 -4.44
N ILE A 137 -23.23 3.31 -3.47
CA ILE A 137 -21.90 3.81 -3.12
C ILE A 137 -20.88 2.98 -3.89
N VAL A 138 -20.00 3.65 -4.63
CA VAL A 138 -18.83 3.04 -5.31
C VAL A 138 -17.57 3.46 -4.60
N TYR A 139 -16.66 2.52 -4.36
CA TYR A 139 -15.40 2.73 -3.68
C TYR A 139 -14.24 2.34 -4.59
N ASP A 140 -13.34 3.28 -4.87
CA ASP A 140 -12.15 3.08 -5.69
C ASP A 140 -10.92 3.79 -5.09
N LEU A 141 -10.19 3.11 -4.23
CA LEU A 141 -8.97 3.62 -3.59
C LEU A 141 -7.87 2.57 -3.58
N GLN A 142 -6.64 2.99 -3.86
CA GLN A 142 -5.47 2.12 -3.79
C GLN A 142 -5.09 1.83 -2.33
N GLU A 143 -5.16 0.59 -1.93
CA GLU A 143 -4.67 0.05 -0.67
C GLU A 143 -3.13 -0.09 -0.69
N VAL A 144 -2.47 -0.15 0.47
CA VAL A 144 -1.01 -0.20 0.60
C VAL A 144 -0.47 -1.48 1.25
N GLY A 145 -1.35 -2.43 1.62
CA GLY A 145 -0.99 -3.71 2.22
C GLY A 145 -0.79 -3.68 3.75
N GLY A 146 -1.07 -2.56 4.39
CA GLY A 146 -0.86 -2.36 5.82
C GLY A 146 -2.13 -1.96 6.58
N ARG A 147 -2.44 -2.66 7.71
CA ARG A 147 -3.62 -2.40 8.55
C ARG A 147 -3.80 -0.93 8.94
N THR A 148 -2.72 -0.22 9.21
CA THR A 148 -2.75 1.16 9.68
C THR A 148 -3.16 2.17 8.61
N TRP A 149 -3.40 1.72 7.39
CA TRP A 149 -3.85 2.56 6.28
C TRP A 149 -5.34 2.92 6.43
N THR A 150 -5.63 4.20 6.57
CA THR A 150 -6.96 4.69 6.97
C THR A 150 -8.07 4.44 5.95
N TYR A 151 -7.73 4.20 4.69
CA TYR A 151 -8.74 3.96 3.64
C TYR A 151 -9.56 2.69 3.90
N VAL A 152 -8.94 1.66 4.48
CA VAL A 152 -9.64 0.43 4.87
C VAL A 152 -10.71 0.72 5.93
N SER A 153 -10.42 1.59 6.88
CA SER A 153 -11.39 2.04 7.90
C SER A 153 -12.48 2.92 7.29
N THR A 154 -12.13 3.82 6.35
CA THR A 154 -13.10 4.61 5.58
C THR A 154 -14.06 3.69 4.81
N MET A 155 -13.55 2.64 4.15
CA MET A 155 -14.37 1.63 3.47
C MET A 155 -15.36 0.97 4.42
N ALA A 156 -14.88 0.50 5.58
CA ALA A 156 -15.73 -0.17 6.56
C ALA A 156 -16.86 0.72 7.08
N LEU A 157 -16.58 1.99 7.38
CA LEU A 157 -17.59 2.96 7.80
C LEU A 157 -18.59 3.27 6.67
N ALA A 158 -18.12 3.35 5.44
CA ALA A 158 -18.99 3.56 4.27
C ALA A 158 -19.89 2.34 4.00
N MET A 159 -19.38 1.12 4.17
CA MET A 159 -20.19 -0.10 4.10
C MET A 159 -21.29 -0.11 5.17
N GLN A 160 -20.97 0.31 6.41
CA GLN A 160 -21.97 0.44 7.48
C GLN A 160 -23.03 1.49 7.14
N ALA A 161 -22.65 2.62 6.54
CA ALA A 161 -23.58 3.65 6.10
C ALA A 161 -24.49 3.16 4.97
N ALA A 162 -23.93 2.42 3.99
CA ALA A 162 -24.68 1.79 2.91
C ALA A 162 -25.71 0.79 3.44
N ALA A 163 -25.29 -0.11 4.32
CA ALA A 163 -26.16 -1.09 4.99
C ALA A 163 -27.31 -0.41 5.76
N LYS A 164 -27.00 0.64 6.52
CA LYS A 164 -27.99 1.41 7.28
C LYS A 164 -29.02 2.11 6.35
N LYS A 165 -28.58 2.58 5.20
CA LYS A 165 -29.44 3.21 4.20
C LYS A 165 -30.20 2.17 3.36
N GLY A 166 -29.72 0.94 3.27
CA GLY A 166 -30.29 -0.12 2.42
C GLY A 166 -29.97 0.07 0.94
N ILE A 167 -28.77 0.55 0.62
CA ILE A 167 -28.27 0.70 -0.76
C ILE A 167 -27.04 -0.18 -0.99
N PRO A 168 -26.79 -0.63 -2.25
CA PRO A 168 -25.61 -1.40 -2.59
C PRO A 168 -24.31 -0.64 -2.33
N PHE A 169 -23.25 -1.39 -2.00
CA PHE A 169 -21.88 -0.94 -1.88
C PHE A 169 -20.98 -1.70 -2.86
N VAL A 170 -20.39 -0.99 -3.81
CA VAL A 170 -19.52 -1.57 -4.85
C VAL A 170 -18.07 -1.24 -4.53
N VAL A 171 -17.20 -2.26 -4.47
CA VAL A 171 -15.75 -2.09 -4.39
C VAL A 171 -15.13 -2.39 -5.75
N LEU A 172 -14.48 -1.39 -6.33
CA LEU A 172 -13.67 -1.55 -7.54
C LEU A 172 -12.28 -1.99 -7.10
N ASP A 173 -12.01 -3.30 -7.18
CA ASP A 173 -10.83 -3.88 -6.55
C ASP A 173 -9.54 -3.56 -7.30
N ARG A 174 -8.44 -3.47 -6.54
CA ARG A 174 -7.11 -3.16 -7.03
C ARG A 174 -6.08 -4.13 -6.44
N PRO A 175 -4.98 -4.43 -7.16
CA PRO A 175 -3.87 -5.20 -6.61
C PRO A 175 -3.37 -4.68 -5.27
N ASN A 176 -3.05 -5.60 -4.35
CA ASN A 176 -2.25 -5.23 -3.19
C ASN A 176 -0.81 -4.94 -3.66
N PRO A 177 -0.27 -3.72 -3.44
CA PRO A 177 0.97 -3.30 -4.07
C PRO A 177 2.23 -4.02 -3.57
N ILE A 178 2.15 -4.62 -2.39
CA ILE A 178 3.24 -5.40 -1.79
C ILE A 178 2.98 -6.91 -1.84
N GLY A 179 2.10 -7.34 -2.77
CA GLY A 179 1.73 -8.74 -2.97
C GLY A 179 0.73 -9.28 -1.95
N GLY A 180 0.16 -10.44 -2.24
CA GLY A 180 -0.88 -11.08 -1.43
C GLY A 180 -0.44 -12.31 -0.64
N GLU A 181 0.80 -12.78 -0.80
CA GLU A 181 1.27 -14.02 -0.17
C GLU A 181 1.72 -13.82 1.28
N ILE A 182 2.44 -12.74 1.57
CA ILE A 182 3.07 -12.51 2.87
C ILE A 182 2.06 -11.87 3.83
N VAL A 183 1.89 -12.54 4.97
CA VAL A 183 1.11 -12.05 6.12
C VAL A 183 2.04 -11.93 7.31
N GLU A 184 1.95 -10.83 8.08
CA GLU A 184 2.91 -10.56 9.13
C GLU A 184 2.33 -9.65 10.24
N GLY A 185 2.81 -9.86 11.46
CA GLY A 185 2.49 -9.04 12.62
C GLY A 185 1.19 -9.45 13.33
N ALA A 186 0.96 -8.82 14.47
CA ALA A 186 -0.19 -9.12 15.32
C ALA A 186 -1.53 -8.90 14.62
N LEU A 187 -2.49 -9.74 14.93
CA LEU A 187 -3.90 -9.38 14.81
C LEU A 187 -4.21 -8.19 15.73
N LEU A 188 -5.03 -7.26 15.25
CA LEU A 188 -5.53 -6.18 16.10
C LEU A 188 -6.32 -6.78 17.26
N ASP A 189 -5.94 -6.41 18.50
CA ASP A 189 -6.78 -6.61 19.68
C ASP A 189 -7.95 -5.60 19.62
N PRO A 190 -9.21 -6.05 19.68
CA PRO A 190 -10.38 -5.17 19.66
C PRO A 190 -10.36 -4.04 20.70
N ALA A 191 -9.66 -4.21 21.82
CA ALA A 191 -9.48 -3.17 22.83
C ALA A 191 -8.69 -1.96 22.32
N PHE A 192 -7.89 -2.12 21.27
CA PHE A 192 -7.09 -1.08 20.60
C PHE A 192 -7.70 -0.64 19.27
N ALA A 193 -8.93 -1.04 18.97
CA ALA A 193 -9.61 -0.65 17.73
C ALA A 193 -9.69 0.89 17.61
N SER A 194 -9.35 1.37 16.43
CA SER A 194 -9.31 2.80 16.11
C SER A 194 -9.41 3.02 14.61
N PHE A 195 -9.37 4.27 14.16
CA PHE A 195 -9.36 4.57 12.72
C PHE A 195 -8.11 4.09 11.96
N VAL A 196 -7.00 3.80 12.65
CA VAL A 196 -5.81 3.15 12.06
C VAL A 196 -5.82 1.61 12.25
N GLY A 197 -6.99 1.03 12.44
CA GLY A 197 -7.23 -0.41 12.59
C GLY A 197 -8.57 -0.65 13.27
N MET A 198 -9.62 -0.95 12.49
CA MET A 198 -10.99 -1.16 13.02
C MET A 198 -11.27 -2.61 13.38
N TYR A 199 -10.72 -3.54 12.59
CA TYR A 199 -11.04 -4.95 12.72
C TYR A 199 -9.80 -5.81 12.87
N PRO A 200 -9.92 -7.01 13.49
CA PRO A 200 -8.81 -7.94 13.71
C PRO A 200 -8.24 -8.50 12.39
N ILE A 201 -7.27 -7.77 11.83
CA ILE A 201 -6.39 -8.21 10.74
C ILE A 201 -4.93 -7.99 11.13
N PRO A 202 -3.98 -8.76 10.54
CA PRO A 202 -2.55 -8.57 10.78
C PRO A 202 -2.03 -7.21 10.31
N ALA A 203 -0.90 -6.78 10.83
CA ALA A 203 -0.25 -5.53 10.44
C ALA A 203 0.05 -5.47 8.93
N ARG A 204 0.54 -6.58 8.34
CA ARG A 204 0.59 -6.83 6.90
C ARG A 204 -0.38 -7.95 6.57
N HIS A 205 -1.50 -7.64 5.92
CA HIS A 205 -2.64 -8.58 5.79
C HIS A 205 -2.62 -9.41 4.51
N GLY A 206 -1.86 -9.00 3.47
CA GLY A 206 -1.77 -9.72 2.20
C GLY A 206 -3.11 -9.91 1.48
N MET A 207 -4.04 -8.98 1.61
CA MET A 207 -5.35 -9.00 0.96
C MET A 207 -5.54 -7.75 0.10
N THR A 208 -6.38 -7.83 -0.94
CA THR A 208 -6.86 -6.66 -1.67
C THR A 208 -7.98 -5.97 -0.90
N VAL A 209 -8.34 -4.75 -1.32
CA VAL A 209 -9.42 -4.01 -0.66
C VAL A 209 -10.77 -4.71 -0.82
N GLY A 210 -11.02 -5.35 -1.99
CA GLY A 210 -12.23 -6.15 -2.22
C GLY A 210 -12.31 -7.38 -1.32
N GLU A 211 -11.18 -8.06 -1.12
CA GLU A 211 -11.09 -9.19 -0.19
C GLU A 211 -11.29 -8.76 1.27
N LEU A 212 -10.75 -7.59 1.67
CA LEU A 212 -10.99 -7.02 2.99
C LEU A 212 -12.46 -6.62 3.19
N ALA A 213 -13.11 -6.07 2.16
CA ALA A 213 -14.54 -5.75 2.21
C ALA A 213 -15.39 -7.01 2.46
N ARG A 214 -15.09 -8.11 1.75
CA ARG A 214 -15.74 -9.42 1.99
C ARG A 214 -15.50 -9.90 3.42
N LEU A 215 -14.25 -9.87 3.89
CA LEU A 215 -13.90 -10.28 5.24
C LEU A 215 -14.68 -9.50 6.30
N PHE A 216 -14.73 -8.17 6.18
CA PHE A 216 -15.41 -7.32 7.14
C PHE A 216 -16.93 -7.50 7.10
N ASN A 217 -17.50 -7.61 5.90
CA ASN A 217 -18.93 -7.82 5.75
C ASN A 217 -19.39 -9.14 6.38
N GLU A 218 -18.66 -10.23 6.13
CA GLU A 218 -19.03 -11.57 6.59
C GLU A 218 -18.66 -11.79 8.07
N ARG A 219 -17.40 -11.47 8.46
CA ARG A 219 -16.91 -11.82 9.80
C ARG A 219 -17.30 -10.83 10.90
N HIS A 220 -17.56 -9.58 10.52
CA HIS A 220 -17.93 -8.53 11.49
C HIS A 220 -19.38 -8.07 11.33
N GLY A 221 -20.16 -8.75 10.47
CA GLY A 221 -21.61 -8.58 10.40
C GLY A 221 -22.06 -7.18 9.99
N ILE A 222 -21.33 -6.53 9.07
CA ILE A 222 -21.72 -5.20 8.58
C ILE A 222 -23.07 -5.26 7.88
N GLY A 223 -23.34 -6.33 7.13
CA GLY A 223 -24.62 -6.56 6.48
C GLY A 223 -24.86 -5.66 5.26
N ALA A 224 -23.81 -5.15 4.62
CA ALA A 224 -23.91 -4.39 3.38
C ALA A 224 -24.29 -5.32 2.22
N GLU A 225 -25.11 -4.83 1.30
CA GLU A 225 -25.28 -5.43 -0.03
C GLU A 225 -24.01 -5.16 -0.84
N LEU A 226 -23.00 -6.05 -0.66
CA LEU A 226 -21.65 -5.89 -1.17
C LEU A 226 -21.51 -6.51 -2.56
N VAL A 227 -21.03 -5.70 -3.50
CA VAL A 227 -20.57 -6.13 -4.82
C VAL A 227 -19.08 -5.84 -4.92
N VAL A 228 -18.27 -6.81 -5.33
CA VAL A 228 -16.85 -6.59 -5.62
C VAL A 228 -16.63 -6.79 -7.11
N ALA A 229 -16.16 -5.74 -7.80
CA ALA A 229 -15.69 -5.82 -9.18
C ALA A 229 -14.18 -6.17 -9.12
N PRO A 230 -13.78 -7.41 -9.41
CA PRO A 230 -12.40 -7.83 -9.25
C PRO A 230 -11.50 -7.19 -10.32
N ALA A 231 -10.24 -6.97 -9.96
CA ALA A 231 -9.20 -6.74 -10.94
C ALA A 231 -8.99 -8.03 -11.78
N SER A 232 -8.66 -7.90 -13.05
CA SER A 232 -8.39 -9.07 -13.91
C SER A 232 -6.91 -9.24 -14.12
N GLY A 233 -6.43 -10.50 -14.13
CA GLY A 233 -5.05 -10.85 -14.46
C GLY A 233 -4.03 -10.66 -13.33
N TRP A 234 -4.41 -10.22 -12.15
CA TRP A 234 -3.53 -10.14 -11.00
C TRP A 234 -3.45 -11.49 -10.26
N ARG A 235 -2.25 -11.82 -9.82
CA ARG A 235 -1.96 -12.98 -8.96
C ARG A 235 -1.34 -12.52 -7.65
N ARG A 236 -1.59 -13.22 -6.56
CA ARG A 236 -1.11 -12.87 -5.21
C ARG A 236 0.41 -12.75 -5.10
N SER A 237 1.15 -13.50 -5.92
CA SER A 237 2.62 -13.43 -5.98
C SER A 237 3.16 -12.16 -6.65
N GLN A 238 2.31 -11.41 -7.39
CA GLN A 238 2.73 -10.21 -8.11
C GLN A 238 2.75 -8.99 -7.20
N TRP A 239 3.83 -8.22 -7.29
CA TRP A 239 3.97 -6.88 -6.74
C TRP A 239 3.51 -5.84 -7.74
N PHE A 240 3.28 -4.60 -7.29
CA PHE A 240 2.70 -3.57 -8.15
C PHE A 240 3.53 -3.29 -9.42
N ASP A 241 4.87 -3.26 -9.31
CA ASP A 241 5.80 -3.07 -10.43
C ASP A 241 5.80 -4.21 -11.47
N GLU A 242 5.13 -5.29 -11.16
CA GLU A 242 4.95 -6.44 -12.07
C GLU A 242 3.58 -6.47 -12.74
N THR A 243 2.66 -5.57 -12.36
CA THR A 243 1.28 -5.52 -12.87
C THR A 243 1.15 -4.79 -14.21
N GLY A 244 2.11 -3.93 -14.54
CA GLY A 244 2.02 -3.02 -15.69
C GLY A 244 1.11 -1.81 -15.47
N LEU A 245 0.49 -1.69 -14.29
CA LEU A 245 -0.36 -0.54 -13.94
C LEU A 245 0.48 0.73 -13.69
N PRO A 246 -0.05 1.92 -14.02
CA PRO A 246 0.63 3.17 -13.76
C PRO A 246 0.70 3.45 -12.25
N TRP A 247 1.92 3.71 -11.75
CA TRP A 247 2.12 4.08 -10.35
C TRP A 247 1.59 5.48 -10.04
N VAL A 248 0.85 5.60 -8.95
CA VAL A 248 0.43 6.86 -8.32
C VAL A 248 0.75 6.76 -6.83
N ASN A 249 1.42 7.76 -6.28
CA ASN A 249 1.76 7.77 -4.85
C ASN A 249 0.47 7.80 -4.00
N PRO A 250 0.18 6.79 -3.19
CA PRO A 250 -1.06 6.77 -2.41
C PRO A 250 -1.09 7.85 -1.31
N SER A 251 0.07 8.38 -0.95
CA SER A 251 0.26 9.47 0.01
C SER A 251 1.50 10.29 -0.36
N PRO A 252 1.58 11.57 0.03
CA PRO A 252 2.79 12.37 -0.13
C PRO A 252 4.05 11.78 0.52
N ASN A 253 3.88 10.89 1.51
CA ASN A 253 4.98 10.21 2.21
C ASN A 253 5.17 8.73 1.82
N LEU A 254 4.35 8.17 0.92
CA LEU A 254 4.53 6.83 0.36
C LEU A 254 4.77 6.95 -1.14
N ARG A 255 6.04 7.17 -1.51
CA ARG A 255 6.44 7.60 -2.85
C ARG A 255 6.98 6.48 -3.73
N SER A 256 7.23 5.31 -3.15
CA SER A 256 7.84 4.16 -3.83
C SER A 256 7.26 2.85 -3.34
N ILE A 257 7.45 1.79 -4.11
CA ILE A 257 7.12 0.42 -3.69
C ILE A 257 8.00 0.00 -2.49
N GLU A 258 9.24 0.47 -2.45
CA GLU A 258 10.14 0.27 -1.31
C GLU A 258 9.54 0.86 -0.04
N ALA A 259 9.07 2.11 -0.07
CA ALA A 259 8.42 2.75 1.07
C ALA A 259 7.19 1.94 1.53
N LEU A 260 6.35 1.46 0.59
CA LEU A 260 5.20 0.61 0.90
C LEU A 260 5.62 -0.73 1.51
N THR A 261 6.73 -1.30 1.03
CA THR A 261 7.24 -2.57 1.55
C THR A 261 7.69 -2.44 3.01
N HIS A 262 8.28 -1.30 3.38
CA HIS A 262 8.68 -1.03 4.76
C HIS A 262 7.51 -0.62 5.66
N TYR A 263 6.49 0.05 5.08
CA TYR A 263 5.42 0.73 5.81
C TYR A 263 4.74 -0.11 6.89
N PRO A 264 4.36 -1.40 6.70
CA PRO A 264 3.70 -2.17 7.75
C PRO A 264 4.47 -2.28 9.07
N GLY A 265 5.80 -2.13 9.02
CA GLY A 265 6.67 -2.13 10.19
C GLY A 265 7.21 -0.75 10.52
N SER A 266 7.67 0.02 9.53
CA SER A 266 8.30 1.32 9.78
C SER A 266 7.32 2.38 10.32
N VAL A 267 6.01 2.19 10.14
CA VAL A 267 4.97 3.03 10.76
C VAL A 267 5.04 3.03 12.29
N TYR A 268 5.58 1.99 12.92
CA TYR A 268 5.71 1.92 14.39
C TYR A 268 6.67 2.97 14.96
N PHE A 269 7.60 3.50 14.14
CA PHE A 269 8.46 4.61 14.56
C PHE A 269 7.68 5.92 14.77
N GLU A 270 6.48 6.07 14.24
CA GLU A 270 5.57 7.17 14.64
C GLU A 270 5.18 7.08 16.12
N GLY A 271 5.23 5.87 16.69
CA GLY A 271 5.01 5.57 18.10
C GLY A 271 6.22 5.82 19.01
N THR A 272 7.28 6.45 18.50
CA THR A 272 8.51 6.75 19.22
C THR A 272 8.94 8.21 19.00
N ASN A 273 10.00 8.63 19.67
CA ASN A 273 10.66 9.91 19.44
C ASN A 273 11.71 9.88 18.33
N LEU A 274 11.81 8.79 17.54
CA LEU A 274 12.60 8.76 16.32
C LEU A 274 11.81 9.33 15.13
N SER A 275 12.52 9.93 14.16
CA SER A 275 11.94 10.23 12.86
C SER A 275 11.77 8.96 12.06
N GLU A 276 10.63 8.79 11.42
CA GLU A 276 10.34 7.75 10.42
C GLU A 276 10.68 8.21 8.99
N GLY A 277 11.55 9.21 8.87
CA GLY A 277 12.01 9.76 7.59
C GLY A 277 11.04 10.74 6.92
N ARG A 278 9.90 11.09 7.52
CA ARG A 278 9.03 12.16 6.99
C ARG A 278 9.79 13.49 6.95
N GLY A 279 9.55 14.27 5.90
CA GLY A 279 10.32 15.50 5.63
C GLY A 279 11.70 15.25 5.02
N THR A 280 12.00 14.01 4.60
CA THR A 280 13.19 13.66 3.82
C THR A 280 12.80 13.16 2.44
N GLU A 281 13.79 12.87 1.58
CA GLU A 281 13.55 12.27 0.27
C GLU A 281 13.00 10.84 0.33
N ARG A 282 13.19 10.12 1.48
CA ARG A 282 12.87 8.70 1.66
C ARG A 282 12.07 8.42 2.93
N PRO A 283 10.83 8.93 3.01
CA PRO A 283 9.96 8.65 4.14
C PRO A 283 9.71 7.13 4.25
N PHE A 284 9.71 6.61 5.47
CA PHE A 284 9.54 5.19 5.82
C PHE A 284 10.63 4.22 5.34
N GLU A 285 11.58 4.66 4.50
CA GLU A 285 12.73 3.88 4.05
C GLU A 285 13.96 4.09 4.96
N GLN A 286 13.87 5.01 5.91
CA GLN A 286 14.94 5.35 6.85
C GLN A 286 14.37 5.94 8.14
N ILE A 287 15.11 5.74 9.23
CA ILE A 287 14.76 6.27 10.54
C ILE A 287 15.97 7.00 11.15
N GLY A 288 15.74 7.88 12.11
CA GLY A 288 16.86 8.52 12.79
C GLY A 288 16.46 9.45 13.93
N ALA A 289 17.47 9.89 14.66
CA ALA A 289 17.35 10.92 15.70
C ALA A 289 18.72 11.55 15.97
N PRO A 290 18.79 12.78 16.51
CA PRO A 290 20.05 13.47 16.83
C PRO A 290 20.95 12.69 17.80
N TRP A 291 20.35 11.91 18.69
CA TRP A 291 21.04 11.13 19.74
C TRP A 291 21.39 9.69 19.32
N LEU A 292 21.03 9.25 18.11
CA LEU A 292 21.17 7.87 17.67
C LEU A 292 22.65 7.54 17.32
N ASP A 293 23.21 6.52 17.93
CA ASP A 293 24.44 5.86 17.46
C ASP A 293 24.11 4.89 16.32
N ALA A 294 23.85 5.47 15.13
CA ALA A 294 23.43 4.72 13.97
C ALA A 294 24.45 3.67 13.53
N ALA A 295 25.77 3.93 13.70
CA ALA A 295 26.80 3.01 13.26
C ALA A 295 26.79 1.72 14.09
N ALA A 296 26.71 1.83 15.41
CA ALA A 296 26.68 0.68 16.29
C ALA A 296 25.38 -0.14 16.15
N VAL A 297 24.23 0.53 15.97
CA VAL A 297 22.96 -0.17 15.73
C VAL A 297 22.98 -0.90 14.38
N VAL A 298 23.52 -0.29 13.32
CA VAL A 298 23.67 -0.93 12.00
C VAL A 298 24.57 -2.16 12.07
N GLU A 299 25.68 -2.09 12.80
CA GLU A 299 26.56 -3.26 13.02
C GLU A 299 25.81 -4.40 13.72
N GLU A 300 25.08 -4.09 14.80
CA GLU A 300 24.27 -5.05 15.55
C GLU A 300 23.19 -5.69 14.67
N MET A 301 22.41 -4.88 13.95
CA MET A 301 21.32 -5.36 13.09
C MET A 301 21.82 -6.21 11.92
N ASN A 302 22.94 -5.82 11.29
CA ASN A 302 23.54 -6.61 10.21
C ASN A 302 24.15 -7.92 10.71
N ALA A 303 24.63 -7.96 11.96
CA ALA A 303 25.14 -9.20 12.60
C ALA A 303 24.01 -10.23 12.80
N MET A 304 22.75 -9.80 12.95
CA MET A 304 21.58 -10.70 13.04
C MET A 304 21.29 -11.44 11.73
N ARG A 305 21.79 -10.98 10.59
CA ARG A 305 21.60 -11.57 9.25
C ARG A 305 20.12 -11.81 8.93
N LEU A 306 19.27 -10.81 9.19
CA LEU A 306 17.84 -10.90 8.91
C LEU A 306 17.60 -11.16 7.41
N PRO A 307 16.67 -12.07 7.06
CA PRO A 307 16.41 -12.39 5.65
C PRO A 307 15.90 -11.18 4.86
N GLY A 308 16.42 -11.01 3.65
CA GLY A 308 15.91 -10.04 2.67
C GLY A 308 16.19 -8.57 2.97
N ILE A 309 17.00 -8.25 3.99
CA ILE A 309 17.27 -6.88 4.42
C ILE A 309 18.72 -6.73 4.89
N ARG A 310 19.29 -5.55 4.68
CA ARG A 310 20.49 -5.05 5.35
C ARG A 310 20.32 -3.59 5.73
N PHE A 311 21.18 -3.05 6.55
CA PHE A 311 21.09 -1.69 7.06
C PHE A 311 22.35 -0.90 6.72
N GLU A 312 22.17 0.40 6.48
CA GLU A 312 23.24 1.35 6.23
C GLU A 312 23.13 2.54 7.19
N ALA A 313 24.24 2.94 7.78
CA ALA A 313 24.31 4.19 8.52
C ALA A 313 24.32 5.36 7.54
N VAL A 314 23.42 6.31 7.72
CA VAL A 314 23.22 7.47 6.86
C VAL A 314 23.09 8.75 7.69
N ARG A 315 23.02 9.90 7.03
CA ARG A 315 22.59 11.15 7.64
C ARG A 315 21.26 11.56 7.00
N LEU A 316 20.30 11.90 7.84
CA LEU A 316 19.01 12.45 7.43
C LEU A 316 19.08 13.96 7.51
N THR A 317 18.63 14.65 6.46
CA THR A 317 18.33 16.07 6.50
C THR A 317 16.83 16.22 6.34
N VAL A 318 16.20 16.86 7.30
CA VAL A 318 14.74 17.00 7.40
C VAL A 318 14.34 18.41 7.00
N GLU A 319 13.27 18.54 6.23
CA GLU A 319 12.71 19.84 5.83
C GLU A 319 12.20 20.63 7.05
N ASP A 320 12.22 21.97 6.94
CA ASP A 320 11.75 22.89 8.00
C ASP A 320 10.27 22.70 8.37
N SER A 321 9.47 22.17 7.44
CA SER A 321 8.04 21.88 7.63
C SER A 321 7.74 20.57 8.35
N ALA A 322 8.74 19.73 8.63
CA ALA A 322 8.55 18.44 9.22
C ALA A 322 8.12 18.51 10.69
N ARG A 323 7.35 17.52 11.11
CA ARG A 323 6.86 17.44 12.49
C ARG A 323 7.93 17.07 13.51
N LYS A 324 8.90 16.23 13.13
CA LYS A 324 10.00 15.77 13.97
C LYS A 324 11.31 16.34 13.43
N PHE A 325 12.09 16.97 14.28
CA PHE A 325 13.43 17.53 13.97
C PHE A 325 13.45 18.46 12.75
N PRO A 326 12.55 19.49 12.65
CA PRO A 326 12.48 20.39 11.50
C PRO A 326 13.82 21.09 11.25
N GLY A 327 14.31 21.09 10.02
CA GLY A 327 15.56 21.74 9.59
C GLY A 327 16.84 21.06 10.06
N GLU A 328 16.77 19.97 10.81
CA GLU A 328 17.95 19.34 11.38
C GLU A 328 18.59 18.30 10.44
N THR A 329 19.90 18.09 10.63
CA THR A 329 20.65 16.97 10.01
C THR A 329 21.26 16.12 11.11
N PHE A 330 20.89 14.83 11.15
CA PHE A 330 21.27 13.91 12.23
C PHE A 330 21.57 12.50 11.71
N PRO A 331 22.18 11.63 12.56
CA PRO A 331 22.43 10.23 12.23
C PRO A 331 21.14 9.46 12.00
N GLY A 332 21.16 8.54 11.03
CA GLY A 332 20.03 7.66 10.74
C GLY A 332 20.46 6.31 10.20
N ILE A 333 19.47 5.48 10.04
CA ILE A 333 19.58 4.11 9.55
C ILE A 333 18.66 3.96 8.35
N ARG A 334 19.21 3.53 7.22
CA ARG A 334 18.47 3.19 6.01
C ARG A 334 18.24 1.70 5.93
N TYR A 335 17.04 1.32 5.59
CA TYR A 335 16.68 -0.03 5.18
C TYR A 335 17.12 -0.27 3.73
N VAL A 336 17.73 -1.40 3.44
CA VAL A 336 18.09 -1.79 2.06
C VAL A 336 17.57 -3.19 1.81
N ILE A 337 16.50 -3.30 1.04
CA ILE A 337 15.92 -4.58 0.67
C ILE A 337 16.89 -5.31 -0.26
N THR A 338 17.24 -6.54 0.11
CA THR A 338 18.06 -7.45 -0.69
C THR A 338 17.25 -8.55 -1.36
N ASP A 339 16.11 -8.89 -0.74
CA ASP A 339 15.12 -9.84 -1.29
C ASP A 339 13.75 -9.55 -0.66
N ARG A 340 12.82 -9.00 -1.44
CA ARG A 340 11.50 -8.62 -0.98
C ARG A 340 10.58 -9.80 -0.62
N GLN A 341 10.87 -11.00 -1.13
CA GLN A 341 10.08 -12.19 -0.83
C GLN A 341 10.35 -12.75 0.57
N THR A 342 11.59 -12.62 1.03
CA THR A 342 12.00 -13.10 2.36
C THR A 342 11.99 -12.00 3.42
N TYR A 343 11.96 -10.72 3.03
CA TYR A 343 11.91 -9.59 3.94
C TYR A 343 10.62 -9.55 4.77
N ARG A 344 10.78 -9.33 6.07
CA ARG A 344 9.68 -9.24 7.06
C ARG A 344 9.70 -7.87 7.75
N PRO A 345 9.02 -6.85 7.19
CA PRO A 345 9.09 -5.46 7.65
C PRO A 345 8.66 -5.27 9.11
N VAL A 346 7.62 -5.95 9.55
CA VAL A 346 7.12 -5.81 10.94
C VAL A 346 8.13 -6.36 11.93
N ARG A 347 8.55 -7.61 11.75
CA ARG A 347 9.58 -8.24 12.60
C ARG A 347 10.86 -7.44 12.61
N THR A 348 11.33 -6.99 11.45
CA THR A 348 12.56 -6.20 11.28
C THR A 348 12.50 -4.87 12.03
N SER A 349 11.40 -4.12 11.88
CA SER A 349 11.25 -2.82 12.54
C SER A 349 11.15 -2.95 14.04
N LEU A 350 10.49 -3.97 14.56
CA LEU A 350 10.41 -4.22 16.01
C LEU A 350 11.77 -4.61 16.60
N LEU A 351 12.55 -5.44 15.91
CA LEU A 351 13.91 -5.76 16.32
C LEU A 351 14.82 -4.53 16.30
N LEU A 352 14.63 -3.63 15.31
CA LEU A 352 15.39 -2.38 15.26
C LEU A 352 14.98 -1.43 16.39
N ILE A 353 13.68 -1.31 16.71
CA ILE A 353 13.21 -0.54 17.87
C ILE A 353 13.81 -1.10 19.18
N ASP A 354 13.80 -2.41 19.35
CA ASP A 354 14.36 -3.09 20.53
C ASP A 354 15.88 -2.84 20.69
N ALA A 355 16.65 -2.94 19.60
CA ALA A 355 18.09 -2.66 19.60
C ALA A 355 18.36 -1.19 19.97
N ILE A 356 17.60 -0.25 19.40
CA ILE A 356 17.72 1.18 19.71
C ILE A 356 17.32 1.44 21.17
N TYR A 357 16.19 0.89 21.63
CA TYR A 357 15.71 1.03 23.01
C TYR A 357 16.75 0.54 24.03
N LYS A 358 17.36 -0.62 23.82
CA LYS A 358 18.38 -1.19 24.72
C LYS A 358 19.63 -0.33 24.80
N ARG A 359 20.05 0.25 23.68
CA ARG A 359 21.27 1.07 23.59
C ARG A 359 21.07 2.50 24.09
N HIS A 360 19.87 3.06 23.92
CA HIS A 360 19.57 4.48 24.16
C HIS A 360 18.44 4.68 25.17
N ARG A 361 18.40 3.90 26.24
CA ARG A 361 17.29 3.92 27.23
C ARG A 361 16.99 5.30 27.81
N GLU A 362 18.01 6.14 27.96
CA GLU A 362 17.84 7.48 28.55
C GLU A 362 17.29 8.50 27.55
N GLN A 363 17.54 8.32 26.26
CA GLN A 363 17.12 9.25 25.21
C GLN A 363 15.84 8.79 24.50
N PHE A 364 15.61 7.47 24.46
CA PHE A 364 14.46 6.89 23.79
C PHE A 364 13.17 7.17 24.57
N ALA A 365 12.10 7.53 23.84
CA ALA A 365 10.79 7.71 24.41
C ALA A 365 9.69 7.12 23.52
N TRP A 366 8.73 6.48 24.14
CA TRP A 366 7.49 6.10 23.48
C TRP A 366 6.60 7.33 23.29
N SER A 367 5.87 7.38 22.18
CA SER A 367 4.73 8.27 22.04
C SER A 367 3.43 7.50 22.30
N GLY A 368 2.37 8.17 22.69
CA GLY A 368 1.08 7.54 23.00
C GLY A 368 0.38 6.86 21.81
N SER A 369 1.01 6.85 20.61
CA SER A 369 0.44 6.25 19.41
C SER A 369 0.91 4.81 19.15
N LEU A 370 1.98 4.33 19.80
CA LEU A 370 2.54 3.01 19.47
C LEU A 370 1.51 1.88 19.67
N ASP A 371 0.88 1.80 20.84
CA ASP A 371 -0.03 0.70 21.17
C ASP A 371 -1.22 0.66 20.19
N ARG A 372 -1.70 1.83 19.76
CA ARG A 372 -2.75 1.93 18.72
C ARG A 372 -2.27 1.50 17.34
N LEU A 373 -1.05 1.88 16.93
CA LEU A 373 -0.46 1.48 15.63
C LEU A 373 -0.15 -0.02 15.62
N ALA A 374 0.41 -0.54 16.70
CA ALA A 374 0.66 -1.96 16.85
C ALA A 374 -0.64 -2.79 16.99
N GLY A 375 -1.73 -2.14 17.42
CA GLY A 375 -3.02 -2.79 17.72
C GLY A 375 -2.98 -3.61 19.00
N THR A 376 -2.02 -3.34 19.89
CA THR A 376 -1.83 -3.98 21.18
C THR A 376 -0.73 -3.24 21.95
N ASP A 377 -0.76 -3.26 23.28
CA ASP A 377 0.33 -2.75 24.14
C ASP A 377 1.47 -3.75 24.36
N ARG A 378 1.28 -5.00 23.94
CA ARG A 378 2.22 -6.10 24.16
C ARG A 378 3.61 -5.84 23.55
N VAL A 379 3.70 -5.09 22.44
CA VAL A 379 4.99 -4.71 21.83
C VAL A 379 5.84 -3.90 22.79
N ARG A 380 5.26 -2.81 23.30
CA ARG A 380 5.95 -1.92 24.24
C ARG A 380 6.36 -2.68 25.50
N LEU A 381 5.44 -3.43 26.08
CA LEU A 381 5.68 -4.20 27.31
C LEU A 381 6.77 -5.27 27.08
N ALA A 382 6.77 -5.98 25.97
CA ALA A 382 7.76 -7.00 25.64
C ALA A 382 9.17 -6.41 25.42
N ILE A 383 9.27 -5.24 24.76
CA ILE A 383 10.55 -4.54 24.59
C ILE A 383 11.08 -4.05 25.94
N GLU A 384 10.24 -3.45 26.77
CA GLU A 384 10.60 -2.99 28.12
C GLU A 384 11.08 -4.12 29.04
N ALA A 385 10.45 -5.31 28.90
CA ALA A 385 10.85 -6.51 29.64
C ALA A 385 12.05 -7.27 29.03
N GLY A 386 12.43 -6.97 27.77
CA GLY A 386 13.47 -7.73 27.04
C GLY A 386 12.97 -9.07 26.50
N GLU A 387 11.66 -9.23 26.31
CA GLU A 387 10.99 -10.48 25.93
C GLU A 387 10.35 -10.39 24.53
N LEU A 388 10.92 -9.59 23.61
CA LEU A 388 10.35 -9.40 22.28
C LEU A 388 10.33 -10.68 21.43
N ALA A 389 11.36 -11.52 21.49
CA ALA A 389 11.49 -12.68 20.62
C ALA A 389 10.33 -13.69 20.78
N PRO A 390 9.91 -14.10 22.00
CA PRO A 390 8.74 -14.96 22.18
C PRO A 390 7.44 -14.38 21.61
N LEU A 391 7.27 -13.06 21.71
CA LEU A 391 6.10 -12.35 21.16
C LEU A 391 6.10 -12.42 19.63
N LEU A 392 7.24 -12.20 18.98
CA LEU A 392 7.35 -12.30 17.52
C LEU A 392 7.06 -13.72 17.01
N ASP A 393 7.52 -14.74 17.73
CA ASP A 393 7.25 -16.15 17.39
C ASP A 393 5.77 -16.53 17.59
N GLU A 394 5.07 -15.90 18.54
CA GLU A 394 3.62 -16.01 18.68
C GLU A 394 2.90 -15.38 17.50
N TRP A 395 3.31 -14.18 17.07
CA TRP A 395 2.70 -13.48 15.94
C TRP A 395 2.91 -14.20 14.61
N ASP A 396 4.03 -14.89 14.42
CA ASP A 396 4.23 -15.73 13.24
C ASP A 396 3.19 -16.87 13.19
N ARG A 397 2.82 -17.43 14.36
CA ARG A 397 1.74 -18.44 14.43
C ARG A 397 0.35 -17.86 14.20
N GLU A 398 0.07 -16.66 14.74
CA GLU A 398 -1.18 -15.93 14.49
C GLU A 398 -1.34 -15.57 13.01
N ALA A 399 -0.26 -15.09 12.37
CA ALA A 399 -0.24 -14.77 10.95
C ALA A 399 -0.49 -16.03 10.09
N ALA A 400 0.10 -17.17 10.44
CA ALA A 400 -0.15 -18.44 9.76
C ALA A 400 -1.62 -18.88 9.91
N ALA A 401 -2.20 -18.74 11.11
CA ALA A 401 -3.62 -19.05 11.33
C ALA A 401 -4.54 -18.09 10.55
N PHE A 402 -4.16 -16.82 10.39
CA PHE A 402 -4.92 -15.88 9.58
C PHE A 402 -4.86 -16.20 8.08
N VAL A 403 -3.75 -16.73 7.57
CA VAL A 403 -3.64 -17.20 6.17
C VAL A 403 -4.72 -18.26 5.88
N GLU A 404 -4.92 -19.21 6.78
CA GLU A 404 -5.98 -20.22 6.67
C GLU A 404 -7.37 -19.58 6.79
N ALA A 405 -7.54 -18.69 7.78
CA ALA A 405 -8.84 -18.08 8.07
C ALA A 405 -9.34 -17.15 6.95
N ARG A 406 -8.44 -16.44 6.23
CA ARG A 406 -8.80 -15.55 5.12
C ARG A 406 -9.15 -16.27 3.82
N ALA A 407 -8.77 -17.55 3.68
CA ALA A 407 -8.88 -18.28 2.42
C ALA A 407 -10.27 -18.22 1.73
N PRO A 408 -11.42 -18.32 2.45
CA PRO A 408 -12.74 -18.19 1.82
C PRO A 408 -13.03 -16.80 1.24
N MET A 409 -12.29 -15.75 1.68
CA MET A 409 -12.49 -14.35 1.25
C MET A 409 -11.70 -14.01 0.00
N LEU A 410 -10.71 -14.83 -0.35
CA LEU A 410 -9.79 -14.55 -1.44
C LEU A 410 -10.50 -14.60 -2.81
N LEU A 411 -10.08 -13.70 -3.70
CA LEU A 411 -10.59 -13.56 -5.07
C LEU A 411 -9.55 -13.99 -6.11
N TYR A 412 -8.28 -14.04 -5.72
CA TYR A 412 -7.15 -14.26 -6.63
C TYR A 412 -6.29 -15.43 -6.15
N GLU A 413 -5.62 -16.10 -7.12
CA GLU A 413 -4.68 -17.19 -6.90
C GLU A 413 -3.26 -16.72 -6.56
#